data_ae17bcc870c9cb487f6989c4f46c2b95
#
_entry.id   ae17bcc870c9cb487f6989c4f46c2b95
#
_cell.length_a   1.000
_cell.length_b   1.000
_cell.length_c   1.000
_cell.angle_alpha   90.00
_cell.angle_beta   90.00
_cell.angle_gamma   90.00
#
_symmetry.space_group_name_H-M   'P 1'
#
loop_
_entity.id
_entity.type
_entity.pdbx_description
1 polymer ?
#
loop_
_entity_poly.entity_id
_entity_poly.type
_entity_poly.pdbx_seq_one_letter_code
_entity_poly.pdbx_strand_id
1 'polypeptide(L)'
;MIKLNKLLISAFVLSASLLTGCSNENTITVCASELPHAKILNEAIKPILKEKGYNLKVTVLDWTIQNSAVANDEYDANYFQHVPYLNTNNFEGDKELIAAAKVHYEKLCLYASDKDENKKLDNGETIEIVNDESNIERALLLLSSYNILEINSSCYKKDGSFTFDTSNPNSCVTFLSGYKNCSLTCILESNLCVSLNDYNFGVIPGNTALTGLGDDYASRIVLSEKTTEETISERANIIAVKKSNKDSEKTKALVEACKDERVATYVSNTFGDSVLYHYEDLLTA
;
A
#
# COMPACT_ATOMS: atom_id res chain seq x y z
N MET A 1 -87.74 -2.04 29.99
CA MET A 1 -86.61 -2.54 30.70
C MET A 1 -85.48 -2.70 29.71
N ILE A 2 -84.55 -1.69 29.62
CA ILE A 2 -83.49 -1.65 28.66
C ILE A 2 -82.17 -1.92 29.42
N LYS A 3 -81.48 -3.01 29.07
CA LYS A 3 -80.26 -3.41 29.69
C LYS A 3 -79.11 -2.63 29.02
N LEU A 4 -78.39 -1.87 29.84
CA LEU A 4 -77.19 -1.08 29.47
C LEU A 4 -75.97 -2.00 29.37
N ASN A 5 -75.47 -2.25 28.18
CA ASN A 5 -74.19 -2.96 27.95
C ASN A 5 -72.98 -2.01 28.14
N LYS A 6 -72.17 -2.36 29.08
CA LYS A 6 -70.89 -1.67 29.32
C LYS A 6 -69.88 -2.07 28.23
N LEU A 7 -69.44 -1.11 27.44
CA LEU A 7 -68.39 -1.24 26.46
C LEU A 7 -67.07 -1.11 27.18
N LEU A 8 -66.27 -2.17 27.27
CA LEU A 8 -64.90 -2.18 27.74
C LEU A 8 -63.99 -1.74 26.58
N ILE A 9 -63.47 -0.53 26.70
CA ILE A 9 -62.41 -0.06 25.80
C ILE A 9 -61.07 -0.60 26.30
N SER A 10 -60.55 -1.63 25.62
CA SER A 10 -59.19 -2.11 25.82
C SER A 10 -58.23 -1.16 25.10
N ALA A 11 -57.44 -0.40 25.88
CA ALA A 11 -56.34 0.39 25.38
C ALA A 11 -55.20 -0.57 25.00
N PHE A 12 -55.00 -0.77 23.71
CA PHE A 12 -53.83 -1.49 23.16
C PHE A 12 -52.66 -0.53 23.16
N VAL A 13 -51.81 -0.61 24.19
CA VAL A 13 -50.53 0.10 24.22
C VAL A 13 -49.60 -0.56 23.19
N LEU A 14 -49.45 0.10 22.06
CA LEU A 14 -48.51 -0.28 21.01
C LEU A 14 -47.09 0.07 21.48
N SER A 15 -46.41 -0.89 22.07
CA SER A 15 -44.97 -0.77 22.39
C SER A 15 -44.24 -0.72 21.05
N ALA A 16 -43.94 0.45 20.55
CA ALA A 16 -42.99 0.65 19.49
C ALA A 16 -41.59 0.24 20.01
N SER A 17 -41.25 -1.02 19.79
CA SER A 17 -39.88 -1.48 19.92
C SER A 17 -39.05 -0.71 18.87
N LEU A 18 -38.30 0.29 19.29
CA LEU A 18 -37.25 0.88 18.50
C LEU A 18 -36.23 -0.24 18.24
N LEU A 19 -36.40 -0.94 17.15
CA LEU A 19 -35.35 -1.70 16.51
C LEU A 19 -34.31 -0.62 16.09
N THR A 20 -33.38 -0.30 16.98
CA THR A 20 -32.12 0.29 16.58
C THR A 20 -31.45 -0.72 15.67
N GLY A 21 -31.76 -0.65 14.38
CA GLY A 21 -30.93 -1.28 13.38
C GLY A 21 -29.50 -0.82 13.65
N CYS A 22 -28.57 -1.76 13.83
CA CYS A 22 -27.15 -1.44 13.82
C CYS A 22 -26.90 -0.71 12.50
N SER A 23 -26.87 0.61 12.55
CA SER A 23 -26.57 1.42 11.37
C SER A 23 -25.13 1.10 10.99
N ASN A 24 -24.89 0.80 9.72
CA ASN A 24 -23.55 0.68 9.15
C ASN A 24 -22.76 2.01 9.21
N GLU A 25 -23.37 3.05 9.76
CA GLU A 25 -22.81 4.41 9.85
C GLU A 25 -21.45 4.45 10.57
N ASN A 26 -21.27 3.64 11.61
CA ASN A 26 -20.00 3.59 12.36
C ASN A 26 -19.07 2.45 11.91
N THR A 27 -19.35 1.78 10.80
CA THR A 27 -18.44 0.78 10.25
C THR A 27 -17.58 1.42 9.17
N ILE A 28 -16.24 1.34 9.34
CA ILE A 28 -15.25 1.73 8.35
C ILE A 28 -14.76 0.46 7.68
N THR A 29 -14.80 0.43 6.34
CA THR A 29 -14.34 -0.70 5.53
C THR A 29 -13.06 -0.31 4.79
N VAL A 30 -12.00 -1.09 4.96
CA VAL A 30 -10.71 -0.83 4.31
C VAL A 30 -10.24 -2.10 3.60
N CYS A 31 -9.90 -2.00 2.32
CA CYS A 31 -9.14 -3.03 1.65
C CYS A 31 -7.64 -2.72 1.72
N ALA A 32 -6.81 -3.76 1.84
CA ALA A 32 -5.39 -3.60 2.07
C ALA A 32 -4.59 -4.79 1.53
N SER A 33 -3.29 -4.60 1.32
CA SER A 33 -2.35 -5.72 1.17
C SER A 33 -2.13 -6.41 2.51
N GLU A 34 -1.68 -7.66 2.51
CA GLU A 34 -1.61 -8.48 3.72
C GLU A 34 -0.61 -7.92 4.74
N LEU A 35 0.66 -7.83 4.37
CA LEU A 35 1.73 -7.30 5.22
C LEU A 35 2.37 -6.08 4.57
N PRO A 36 2.74 -5.07 5.34
CA PRO A 36 2.40 -4.86 6.76
C PRO A 36 1.01 -4.24 6.97
N HIS A 37 0.32 -3.84 5.91
CA HIS A 37 -0.86 -2.98 5.85
C HIS A 37 -2.06 -3.51 6.65
N ALA A 38 -2.60 -4.68 6.27
CA ALA A 38 -3.75 -5.26 6.98
C ALA A 38 -3.41 -5.60 8.44
N LYS A 39 -2.15 -5.95 8.70
CA LYS A 39 -1.69 -6.22 10.08
C LYS A 39 -1.66 -4.95 10.91
N ILE A 40 -1.14 -3.83 10.40
CA ILE A 40 -1.19 -2.51 11.08
C ILE A 40 -2.64 -2.09 11.33
N LEU A 41 -3.52 -2.22 10.33
CA LEU A 41 -4.94 -1.91 10.48
C LEU A 41 -5.61 -2.73 11.60
N ASN A 42 -5.41 -4.04 11.60
CA ASN A 42 -6.10 -4.93 12.54
C ASN A 42 -5.55 -4.84 13.97
N GLU A 43 -4.23 -4.74 14.13
CA GLU A 43 -3.59 -4.88 15.45
C GLU A 43 -3.30 -3.54 16.11
N ALA A 44 -3.08 -2.46 15.34
CA ALA A 44 -2.82 -1.13 15.88
C ALA A 44 -4.00 -0.17 15.72
N ILE A 45 -4.53 0.00 14.50
CA ILE A 45 -5.53 1.04 14.21
C ILE A 45 -6.94 0.65 14.68
N LYS A 46 -7.33 -0.61 14.51
CA LYS A 46 -8.66 -1.10 14.89
C LYS A 46 -9.02 -0.92 16.36
N PRO A 47 -8.13 -1.19 17.34
CA PRO A 47 -8.40 -0.90 18.75
C PRO A 47 -8.67 0.58 19.01
N ILE A 48 -7.90 1.48 18.36
CA ILE A 48 -8.04 2.94 18.49
C ILE A 48 -9.38 3.41 17.94
N LEU A 49 -9.76 2.93 16.75
CA LEU A 49 -11.06 3.23 16.16
C LEU A 49 -12.23 2.72 17.03
N LYS A 50 -12.07 1.56 17.66
CA LYS A 50 -13.09 1.02 18.58
C LYS A 50 -13.30 1.93 19.78
N GLU A 51 -12.24 2.50 20.36
CA GLU A 51 -12.32 3.49 21.44
C GLU A 51 -13.07 4.76 21.02
N LYS A 52 -12.98 5.13 19.73
CA LYS A 52 -13.69 6.26 19.12
C LYS A 52 -15.15 5.91 18.68
N GLY A 53 -15.62 4.68 18.92
CA GLY A 53 -16.97 4.24 18.57
C GLY A 53 -17.13 3.70 17.15
N TYR A 54 -16.03 3.49 16.43
CA TYR A 54 -16.03 2.90 15.09
C TYR A 54 -15.66 1.42 15.09
N ASN A 55 -16.24 0.69 14.15
CA ASN A 55 -15.91 -0.71 13.87
C ASN A 55 -15.12 -0.80 12.56
N LEU A 56 -13.84 -1.16 12.62
CA LEU A 56 -13.02 -1.36 11.43
C LEU A 56 -13.16 -2.78 10.89
N LYS A 57 -13.53 -2.89 9.60
CA LYS A 57 -13.50 -4.13 8.83
C LYS A 57 -12.39 -4.04 7.79
N VAL A 58 -11.42 -4.94 7.88
CA VAL A 58 -10.29 -5.03 6.95
C VAL A 58 -10.48 -6.25 6.05
N THR A 59 -10.29 -6.07 4.75
CA THR A 59 -10.31 -7.14 3.76
C THR A 59 -8.98 -7.12 3.00
N VAL A 60 -8.28 -8.25 2.99
CA VAL A 60 -7.08 -8.40 2.14
C VAL A 60 -7.53 -8.61 0.70
N LEU A 61 -7.07 -7.76 -0.19
CA LEU A 61 -7.34 -7.84 -1.63
C LEU A 61 -6.03 -7.74 -2.42
N ASP A 62 -6.05 -8.29 -3.62
CA ASP A 62 -4.99 -8.03 -4.60
C ASP A 62 -4.88 -6.52 -4.87
N TRP A 63 -3.64 -6.01 -4.92
CA TRP A 63 -3.38 -4.57 -5.06
C TRP A 63 -3.94 -3.99 -6.37
N THR A 64 -4.02 -4.79 -7.44
CA THR A 64 -4.51 -4.35 -8.76
C THR A 64 -5.97 -3.93 -8.77
N ILE A 65 -6.78 -4.41 -7.81
CA ILE A 65 -8.22 -4.11 -7.75
C ILE A 65 -8.60 -3.12 -6.64
N GLN A 66 -7.70 -2.78 -5.72
CA GLN A 66 -8.05 -1.99 -4.55
C GLN A 66 -8.51 -0.57 -4.89
N ASN A 67 -7.85 0.11 -5.85
CA ASN A 67 -8.28 1.44 -6.29
C ASN A 67 -9.68 1.42 -6.90
N SER A 68 -9.99 0.44 -7.75
CA SER A 68 -11.33 0.30 -8.34
C SER A 68 -12.40 -0.01 -7.31
N ALA A 69 -12.09 -0.80 -6.29
CA ALA A 69 -13.02 -1.14 -5.21
C ALA A 69 -13.42 0.10 -4.39
N VAL A 70 -12.46 0.99 -4.08
CA VAL A 70 -12.76 2.26 -3.41
C VAL A 70 -13.49 3.24 -4.34
N ALA A 71 -13.06 3.36 -5.59
CA ALA A 71 -13.70 4.23 -6.59
C ALA A 71 -15.17 3.87 -6.85
N ASN A 72 -15.54 2.59 -6.69
CA ASN A 72 -16.90 2.06 -6.85
C ASN A 72 -17.70 1.98 -5.53
N ASP A 73 -17.20 2.59 -4.44
CA ASP A 73 -17.85 2.62 -3.12
C ASP A 73 -18.04 1.22 -2.46
N GLU A 74 -17.25 0.22 -2.86
CA GLU A 74 -17.24 -1.10 -2.21
C GLU A 74 -16.52 -1.06 -0.86
N TYR A 75 -15.54 -0.15 -0.72
CA TYR A 75 -14.78 0.15 0.50
C TYR A 75 -14.69 1.64 0.74
N ASP A 76 -14.61 2.05 2.01
CA ASP A 76 -14.42 3.46 2.39
C ASP A 76 -13.00 3.94 2.07
N ALA A 77 -11.99 3.06 2.14
CA ALA A 77 -10.58 3.37 1.90
C ALA A 77 -9.79 2.16 1.41
N ASN A 78 -8.60 2.40 0.85
CA ASN A 78 -7.57 1.37 0.70
C ASN A 78 -6.27 1.77 1.40
N TYR A 79 -5.41 0.75 1.62
CA TYR A 79 -4.10 0.93 2.22
C TYR A 79 -3.12 -0.08 1.64
N PHE A 80 -2.32 0.33 0.64
CA PHE A 80 -1.32 -0.52 -0.04
C PHE A 80 -0.28 0.24 -0.85
N GLN A 81 -0.54 1.50 -1.22
CA GLN A 81 0.14 2.25 -2.25
C GLN A 81 0.80 3.51 -1.71
N HIS A 82 1.74 4.07 -2.46
CA HIS A 82 2.30 5.40 -2.26
C HIS A 82 1.73 6.42 -3.28
N VAL A 83 1.94 7.71 -3.03
CA VAL A 83 1.40 8.79 -3.87
C VAL A 83 1.76 8.65 -5.36
N PRO A 84 3.02 8.37 -5.76
CA PRO A 84 3.34 8.19 -7.17
C PRO A 84 2.54 7.09 -7.86
N TYR A 85 2.31 5.95 -7.19
CA TYR A 85 1.47 4.88 -7.73
C TYR A 85 0.02 5.34 -7.87
N LEU A 86 -0.54 6.03 -6.85
CA LEU A 86 -1.90 6.57 -6.94
C LEU A 86 -2.04 7.52 -8.13
N ASN A 87 -1.08 8.43 -8.35
CA ASN A 87 -1.13 9.39 -9.45
C ASN A 87 -1.15 8.72 -10.83
N THR A 88 -0.41 7.61 -10.99
CA THR A 88 -0.36 6.85 -12.25
C THR A 88 -1.62 6.00 -12.47
N ASN A 89 -2.25 5.52 -11.38
CA ASN A 89 -3.35 4.56 -11.41
C ASN A 89 -4.65 5.11 -10.81
N ASN A 90 -4.87 6.43 -10.89
CA ASN A 90 -6.05 7.10 -10.37
C ASN A 90 -7.17 7.16 -11.42
N PHE A 91 -8.35 7.52 -10.97
CA PHE A 91 -9.53 7.75 -11.78
C PHE A 91 -9.82 9.26 -11.87
N GLU A 92 -10.66 9.64 -12.81
CA GLU A 92 -11.10 11.03 -12.97
C GLU A 92 -12.55 11.23 -12.49
N GLY A 93 -12.90 12.50 -12.20
CA GLY A 93 -14.26 12.90 -11.85
C GLY A 93 -14.75 12.30 -10.53
N ASP A 94 -15.95 11.76 -10.55
CA ASP A 94 -16.61 11.23 -9.34
C ASP A 94 -15.93 9.98 -8.75
N LYS A 95 -15.00 9.37 -9.49
CA LYS A 95 -14.24 8.20 -9.06
C LYS A 95 -12.83 8.51 -8.59
N GLU A 96 -12.43 9.78 -8.64
CA GLU A 96 -11.10 10.22 -8.22
C GLU A 96 -10.83 9.87 -6.77
N LEU A 97 -9.66 9.28 -6.53
CA LEU A 97 -9.14 8.99 -5.19
C LEU A 97 -8.12 10.06 -4.80
N ILE A 98 -8.03 10.31 -3.50
CA ILE A 98 -7.01 11.17 -2.91
C ILE A 98 -6.27 10.43 -1.81
N ALA A 99 -5.03 10.79 -1.59
CA ALA A 99 -4.28 10.40 -0.40
C ALA A 99 -4.83 11.18 0.81
N ALA A 100 -5.28 10.47 1.83
CA ALA A 100 -5.82 11.06 3.05
C ALA A 100 -4.76 11.20 4.15
N ALA A 101 -3.88 10.22 4.28
CA ALA A 101 -2.74 10.24 5.20
C ALA A 101 -1.61 9.36 4.67
N LYS A 102 -0.36 9.75 4.95
CA LYS A 102 0.79 8.84 4.91
C LYS A 102 0.87 8.10 6.25
N VAL A 103 1.30 6.86 6.25
CA VAL A 103 1.31 6.04 7.47
C VAL A 103 2.65 5.37 7.73
N HIS A 104 3.26 4.76 6.71
CA HIS A 104 4.55 4.10 6.85
C HIS A 104 5.30 4.08 5.53
N TYR A 105 6.60 3.80 5.62
CA TYR A 105 7.48 3.65 4.48
C TYR A 105 8.16 2.28 4.53
N GLU A 106 8.32 1.67 3.36
CA GLU A 106 9.05 0.42 3.16
C GLU A 106 10.13 0.63 2.11
N LYS A 107 11.33 0.14 2.43
CA LYS A 107 12.46 0.23 1.49
C LYS A 107 12.24 -0.69 0.29
N LEU A 108 12.58 -0.19 -0.88
CA LEU A 108 12.82 -1.04 -2.03
C LEU A 108 14.24 -1.60 -1.92
N CYS A 109 14.40 -2.91 -2.09
CA CYS A 109 15.70 -3.55 -1.94
C CYS A 109 16.00 -4.49 -3.12
N LEU A 110 17.29 -4.69 -3.39
CA LEU A 110 17.79 -5.78 -4.24
C LEU A 110 17.99 -7.00 -3.37
N TYR A 111 17.33 -8.09 -3.70
CA TYR A 111 17.40 -9.36 -3.01
C TYR A 111 18.15 -10.39 -3.85
N ALA A 112 19.01 -11.19 -3.22
CA ALA A 112 19.65 -12.32 -3.85
C ALA A 112 18.72 -13.52 -3.91
N SER A 113 18.77 -14.27 -5.02
CA SER A 113 18.17 -15.61 -5.12
C SER A 113 19.01 -16.64 -4.39
N ASP A 114 18.49 -17.88 -4.27
CA ASP A 114 19.27 -18.99 -3.71
C ASP A 114 20.42 -19.44 -4.62
N LYS A 115 20.47 -18.94 -5.87
CA LYS A 115 21.57 -19.21 -6.81
C LYS A 115 22.85 -18.47 -6.48
N ASP A 116 22.74 -17.32 -5.77
CA ASP A 116 23.89 -16.49 -5.42
C ASP A 116 24.24 -16.61 -3.94
N GLU A 117 25.10 -17.58 -3.63
CA GLU A 117 25.61 -17.81 -2.27
C GLU A 117 26.43 -16.61 -1.73
N ASN A 118 27.05 -15.83 -2.61
CA ASN A 118 27.89 -14.69 -2.24
C ASN A 118 27.08 -13.41 -2.00
N LYS A 119 25.82 -13.38 -2.42
CA LYS A 119 24.94 -12.22 -2.33
C LYS A 119 25.57 -10.93 -2.86
N LYS A 120 26.24 -11.04 -4.00
CA LYS A 120 26.96 -9.93 -4.64
C LYS A 120 26.67 -9.93 -6.13
N LEU A 121 26.10 -8.83 -6.62
CA LEU A 121 25.85 -8.66 -8.04
C LEU A 121 27.17 -8.53 -8.82
N ASP A 122 27.37 -9.43 -9.77
CA ASP A 122 28.52 -9.48 -10.67
C ASP A 122 28.10 -9.36 -12.16
N ASN A 123 29.08 -9.33 -13.05
CA ASN A 123 28.83 -9.15 -14.48
C ASN A 123 28.15 -10.39 -15.10
N GLY A 124 27.13 -10.16 -15.89
CA GLY A 124 26.40 -11.22 -16.63
C GLY A 124 25.18 -11.78 -15.89
N GLU A 125 24.86 -11.23 -14.74
CA GLU A 125 23.74 -11.68 -13.95
C GLU A 125 22.41 -11.04 -14.36
N THR A 126 21.32 -11.72 -14.04
CA THR A 126 19.96 -11.34 -14.38
C THR A 126 19.23 -10.76 -13.17
N ILE A 127 18.53 -9.67 -13.38
CA ILE A 127 17.78 -8.95 -12.33
C ILE A 127 16.34 -8.84 -12.75
N GLU A 128 15.42 -9.37 -11.95
CA GLU A 128 13.99 -9.08 -12.12
C GLU A 128 13.62 -7.78 -11.41
N ILE A 129 12.69 -7.03 -12.00
CA ILE A 129 12.09 -5.81 -11.45
C ILE A 129 10.59 -5.85 -11.62
N VAL A 130 9.87 -5.12 -10.77
CA VAL A 130 8.41 -5.03 -10.85
C VAL A 130 7.94 -4.44 -12.19
N ASN A 131 6.77 -4.87 -12.67
CA ASN A 131 6.17 -4.40 -13.91
C ASN A 131 5.09 -3.32 -13.66
N ASP A 132 5.45 -2.24 -12.98
CA ASP A 132 4.64 -1.02 -12.89
C ASP A 132 5.52 0.23 -13.00
N GLU A 133 5.04 1.26 -13.68
CA GLU A 133 5.85 2.41 -14.11
C GLU A 133 6.51 3.14 -12.93
N SER A 134 5.79 3.31 -11.82
CA SER A 134 6.29 4.05 -10.67
C SER A 134 7.37 3.29 -9.88
N ASN A 135 7.27 1.96 -9.80
CA ASN A 135 8.27 1.13 -9.14
C ASN A 135 9.40 0.70 -10.08
N ILE A 136 9.19 0.66 -11.40
CA ILE A 136 10.27 0.52 -12.38
C ILE A 136 11.26 1.67 -12.23
N GLU A 137 10.78 2.93 -12.29
CA GLU A 137 11.65 4.10 -12.12
C GLU A 137 12.43 4.02 -10.79
N ARG A 138 11.73 3.69 -9.71
CA ARG A 138 12.31 3.54 -8.37
C ARG A 138 13.38 2.44 -8.33
N ALA A 139 13.15 1.30 -9.00
CA ALA A 139 14.13 0.21 -9.10
C ALA A 139 15.39 0.63 -9.89
N LEU A 140 15.21 1.36 -11.00
CA LEU A 140 16.33 1.87 -11.78
C LEU A 140 17.13 2.92 -11.01
N LEU A 141 16.47 3.80 -10.26
CA LEU A 141 17.12 4.79 -9.38
C LEU A 141 17.93 4.09 -8.27
N LEU A 142 17.41 3.02 -7.67
CA LEU A 142 18.13 2.20 -6.71
C LEU A 142 19.43 1.68 -7.33
N LEU A 143 19.37 0.97 -8.46
CA LEU A 143 20.54 0.39 -9.12
C LEU A 143 21.53 1.46 -9.59
N SER A 144 21.03 2.60 -10.09
CA SER A 144 21.86 3.75 -10.48
C SER A 144 22.59 4.37 -9.31
N SER A 145 21.95 4.47 -8.13
CA SER A 145 22.56 5.04 -6.92
C SER A 145 23.75 4.24 -6.40
N TYR A 146 23.89 2.98 -6.83
CA TYR A 146 25.03 2.10 -6.54
C TYR A 146 25.99 1.95 -7.71
N ASN A 147 25.87 2.79 -8.75
CA ASN A 147 26.72 2.78 -9.95
C ASN A 147 26.70 1.42 -10.68
N ILE A 148 25.55 0.76 -10.74
CA ILE A 148 25.35 -0.48 -11.49
C ILE A 148 24.95 -0.15 -12.94
N LEU A 149 24.07 0.84 -13.11
CA LEU A 149 23.58 1.30 -14.41
C LEU A 149 23.38 2.82 -14.43
N GLU A 150 23.22 3.36 -15.62
CA GLU A 150 22.73 4.72 -15.89
C GLU A 150 21.38 4.61 -16.60
N ILE A 151 20.42 5.47 -16.20
CA ILE A 151 19.13 5.58 -16.88
C ILE A 151 19.32 6.50 -18.10
N ASN A 152 18.93 6.01 -19.27
CA ASN A 152 19.06 6.77 -20.52
C ASN A 152 18.08 7.95 -20.52
N SER A 153 18.55 9.12 -20.94
CA SER A 153 17.71 10.33 -21.02
C SER A 153 16.49 10.18 -21.94
N SER A 154 16.51 9.22 -22.87
CA SER A 154 15.38 8.88 -23.73
C SER A 154 14.17 8.32 -22.99
N CYS A 155 14.35 7.89 -21.74
CA CYS A 155 13.29 7.38 -20.87
C CYS A 155 12.55 8.47 -20.10
N TYR A 156 12.96 9.73 -20.27
CA TYR A 156 12.26 10.88 -19.75
C TYR A 156 11.70 11.73 -20.91
N LYS A 157 10.41 12.08 -20.82
CA LYS A 157 9.78 13.03 -21.73
C LYS A 157 10.26 14.45 -21.43
N LYS A 158 9.91 15.39 -22.30
CA LYS A 158 10.28 16.81 -22.14
C LYS A 158 9.70 17.47 -20.89
N ASP A 159 8.60 16.96 -20.35
CA ASP A 159 7.95 17.39 -19.12
C ASP A 159 8.54 16.75 -17.86
N GLY A 160 9.58 15.90 -18.03
CA GLY A 160 10.23 15.18 -16.95
C GLY A 160 9.55 13.87 -16.58
N SER A 161 8.39 13.54 -17.17
CA SER A 161 7.73 12.27 -16.86
C SER A 161 8.53 11.08 -17.39
N PHE A 162 8.61 10.02 -16.59
CA PHE A 162 9.27 8.76 -16.92
C PHE A 162 8.42 7.96 -17.93
N THR A 163 9.08 7.23 -18.80
CA THR A 163 8.43 6.30 -19.76
C THR A 163 9.33 5.10 -19.96
N PHE A 164 8.74 3.92 -20.02
CA PHE A 164 9.47 2.67 -20.03
C PHE A 164 8.78 1.61 -20.90
N ASP A 165 9.56 0.85 -21.66
CA ASP A 165 9.05 -0.28 -22.43
C ASP A 165 9.31 -1.57 -21.65
N THR A 166 8.27 -2.12 -21.01
CA THR A 166 8.35 -3.35 -20.20
C THR A 166 8.66 -4.59 -21.04
N SER A 167 8.44 -4.55 -22.36
CA SER A 167 8.82 -5.63 -23.27
C SER A 167 10.30 -5.60 -23.65
N ASN A 168 10.95 -4.44 -23.46
CA ASN A 168 12.38 -4.26 -23.73
C ASN A 168 13.06 -3.40 -22.63
N PRO A 169 13.10 -3.89 -21.38
CA PRO A 169 13.56 -3.11 -20.24
C PRO A 169 15.00 -2.62 -20.36
N ASN A 170 15.84 -3.33 -21.10
CA ASN A 170 17.23 -2.97 -21.28
C ASN A 170 17.45 -1.79 -22.23
N SER A 171 16.46 -1.36 -23.00
CA SER A 171 16.55 -0.19 -23.86
C SER A 171 16.66 1.13 -23.10
N CYS A 172 16.19 1.15 -21.88
CA CYS A 172 16.15 2.33 -21.01
C CYS A 172 17.39 2.53 -20.16
N VAL A 173 18.34 1.60 -20.18
CA VAL A 173 19.48 1.60 -19.29
C VAL A 173 20.79 1.30 -20.02
N THR A 174 21.87 1.78 -19.43
CA THR A 174 23.23 1.41 -19.82
C THR A 174 23.93 0.86 -18.58
N PHE A 175 24.23 -0.44 -18.56
CA PHE A 175 25.00 -1.05 -17.47
C PHE A 175 26.45 -0.56 -17.49
N LEU A 176 26.97 -0.18 -16.32
CA LEU A 176 28.31 0.37 -16.18
C LEU A 176 29.41 -0.69 -16.22
N SER A 177 30.66 -0.23 -16.21
CA SER A 177 31.82 -1.12 -16.21
C SER A 177 31.78 -2.05 -15.00
N GLY A 178 31.88 -3.35 -15.23
CA GLY A 178 31.69 -4.39 -14.20
C GLY A 178 30.34 -5.08 -14.27
N TYR A 179 29.32 -4.49 -14.95
CA TYR A 179 27.96 -5.01 -15.05
C TYR A 179 27.43 -5.10 -16.49
N LYS A 180 28.30 -4.90 -17.50
CA LYS A 180 27.92 -4.72 -18.92
C LYS A 180 27.04 -5.81 -19.53
N ASN A 181 27.16 -7.03 -19.02
CA ASN A 181 26.40 -8.18 -19.51
C ASN A 181 25.20 -8.53 -18.62
N CYS A 182 24.93 -7.71 -17.59
CA CYS A 182 23.71 -7.87 -16.80
C CYS A 182 22.46 -7.52 -17.63
N SER A 183 21.34 -8.01 -17.21
CA SER A 183 20.06 -7.74 -17.88
C SER A 183 18.91 -7.61 -16.89
N LEU A 184 17.92 -6.79 -17.26
CA LEU A 184 16.66 -6.61 -16.55
C LEU A 184 15.55 -7.40 -17.19
N THR A 185 14.62 -7.89 -16.37
CA THR A 185 13.35 -8.49 -16.80
C THR A 185 12.23 -7.94 -15.93
N CYS A 186 11.14 -7.49 -16.57
CA CYS A 186 9.94 -7.02 -15.87
C CYS A 186 9.03 -8.19 -15.50
N ILE A 187 8.66 -8.29 -14.23
CA ILE A 187 7.83 -9.35 -13.66
C ILE A 187 6.63 -8.73 -12.94
N LEU A 188 5.46 -9.34 -13.07
CA LEU A 188 4.30 -8.96 -12.27
C LEU A 188 4.64 -9.07 -10.78
N GLU A 189 4.29 -8.07 -9.99
CA GLU A 189 4.65 -8.02 -8.56
C GLU A 189 4.27 -9.29 -7.79
N SER A 190 3.10 -9.84 -8.06
CA SER A 190 2.63 -11.10 -7.46
C SER A 190 3.54 -12.31 -7.71
N ASN A 191 4.40 -12.24 -8.71
CA ASN A 191 5.29 -13.33 -9.11
C ASN A 191 6.75 -13.11 -8.66
N LEU A 192 7.15 -11.89 -8.26
CA LEU A 192 8.55 -11.55 -7.96
C LEU A 192 9.22 -12.51 -6.98
N CYS A 193 8.57 -12.82 -5.84
CA CYS A 193 9.16 -13.75 -4.89
C CYS A 193 9.16 -15.22 -5.37
N VAL A 194 8.21 -15.58 -6.23
CA VAL A 194 8.10 -16.95 -6.78
C VAL A 194 9.14 -17.16 -7.86
N SER A 195 9.36 -16.15 -8.73
CA SER A 195 10.31 -16.20 -9.84
C SER A 195 11.75 -15.87 -9.43
N LEU A 196 11.98 -15.36 -8.21
CA LEU A 196 13.31 -14.89 -7.78
C LEU A 196 14.41 -15.93 -8.06
N ASN A 197 14.11 -17.22 -7.86
CA ASN A 197 15.05 -18.30 -8.12
C ASN A 197 15.23 -18.66 -9.61
N ASP A 198 14.49 -18.03 -10.53
CA ASP A 198 14.74 -18.11 -11.97
C ASP A 198 15.81 -17.10 -12.41
N TYR A 199 16.02 -16.06 -11.63
CA TYR A 199 17.01 -14.97 -11.79
C TYR A 199 18.13 -15.08 -10.76
N ASN A 200 19.11 -14.19 -10.84
CA ASN A 200 20.16 -14.06 -9.82
C ASN A 200 19.72 -13.13 -8.70
N PHE A 201 19.02 -12.04 -9.08
CA PHE A 201 18.57 -11.01 -8.16
C PHE A 201 17.18 -10.50 -8.53
N GLY A 202 16.50 -9.90 -7.53
CA GLY A 202 15.23 -9.22 -7.74
C GLY A 202 15.18 -7.88 -6.99
N VAL A 203 14.74 -6.82 -7.66
CA VAL A 203 14.38 -5.58 -6.97
C VAL A 203 12.91 -5.68 -6.58
N ILE A 204 12.67 -5.90 -5.30
CA ILE A 204 11.35 -6.26 -4.76
C ILE A 204 10.90 -5.23 -3.73
N PRO A 205 9.63 -4.75 -3.78
CA PRO A 205 9.04 -3.91 -2.74
C PRO A 205 9.03 -4.61 -1.37
N GLY A 206 9.20 -3.83 -0.30
CA GLY A 206 9.33 -4.36 1.05
C GLY A 206 8.15 -5.22 1.51
N ASN A 207 6.91 -4.78 1.22
CA ASN A 207 5.70 -5.54 1.53
C ASN A 207 5.65 -6.90 0.81
N THR A 208 6.03 -6.91 -0.46
CA THR A 208 6.07 -8.12 -1.28
C THR A 208 7.14 -9.09 -0.76
N ALA A 209 8.32 -8.59 -0.42
CA ALA A 209 9.38 -9.39 0.16
C ALA A 209 9.01 -9.95 1.55
N LEU A 210 8.41 -9.14 2.43
CA LEU A 210 7.91 -9.57 3.74
C LEU A 210 6.90 -10.72 3.62
N THR A 211 6.00 -10.64 2.64
CA THR A 211 4.97 -11.64 2.42
C THR A 211 5.52 -12.90 1.72
N GLY A 212 6.34 -12.71 0.70
CA GLY A 212 6.71 -13.79 -0.22
C GLY A 212 8.01 -14.52 0.12
N LEU A 213 8.98 -13.84 0.75
CA LEU A 213 10.27 -14.44 1.16
C LEU A 213 10.27 -14.90 2.62
N GLY A 214 9.21 -14.57 3.40
CA GLY A 214 9.08 -15.00 4.78
C GLY A 214 10.20 -14.47 5.70
N ASP A 215 10.56 -15.24 6.72
CA ASP A 215 11.52 -14.83 7.76
C ASP A 215 12.94 -14.59 7.21
N ASP A 216 13.27 -15.16 6.04
CA ASP A 216 14.60 -15.05 5.43
C ASP A 216 14.81 -13.78 4.61
N TYR A 217 13.76 -13.00 4.35
CA TYR A 217 13.83 -11.84 3.45
C TYR A 217 14.97 -10.87 3.79
N ALA A 218 15.17 -10.57 5.07
CA ALA A 218 16.19 -9.62 5.52
C ALA A 218 17.63 -10.14 5.21
N SER A 219 17.83 -11.44 5.30
CA SER A 219 19.13 -12.08 5.04
C SER A 219 19.50 -12.10 3.56
N ARG A 220 18.52 -11.89 2.65
CA ARG A 220 18.70 -11.85 1.20
C ARG A 220 18.99 -10.45 0.65
N ILE A 221 18.90 -9.41 1.47
CA ILE A 221 19.13 -8.03 1.04
C ILE A 221 20.59 -7.82 0.67
N VAL A 222 20.82 -7.36 -0.56
CA VAL A 222 22.14 -7.01 -1.12
C VAL A 222 22.33 -5.50 -1.15
N LEU A 223 21.32 -4.76 -1.61
CA LEU A 223 21.28 -3.32 -1.68
C LEU A 223 19.93 -2.82 -1.16
N SER A 224 19.96 -1.68 -0.51
CA SER A 224 18.75 -1.01 -0.02
C SER A 224 18.67 0.41 -0.55
N GLU A 225 17.48 0.87 -0.84
CA GLU A 225 17.20 2.27 -1.14
C GLU A 225 17.73 3.18 -0.04
N LYS A 226 18.35 4.29 -0.43
CA LYS A 226 18.82 5.29 0.52
C LYS A 226 17.64 6.01 1.13
N THR A 227 17.56 5.97 2.45
CA THR A 227 16.49 6.58 3.22
C THR A 227 16.85 8.03 3.55
N THR A 228 16.12 8.99 2.98
CA THR A 228 16.13 10.41 3.33
C THR A 228 14.73 10.81 3.75
N GLU A 229 14.58 11.92 4.44
CA GLU A 229 13.26 12.50 4.77
C GLU A 229 12.38 12.65 3.51
N GLU A 230 12.98 13.12 2.41
CA GLU A 230 12.34 13.30 1.11
C GLU A 230 11.86 11.96 0.53
N THR A 231 12.75 10.96 0.44
CA THR A 231 12.40 9.62 -0.09
C THR A 231 11.30 8.97 0.75
N ILE A 232 11.39 9.08 2.08
CA ILE A 232 10.36 8.56 2.97
C ILE A 232 9.04 9.25 2.70
N SER A 233 9.02 10.58 2.67
CA SER A 233 7.77 11.34 2.44
C SER A 233 7.17 11.05 1.06
N GLU A 234 7.96 10.98 -0.01
CA GLU A 234 7.47 10.70 -1.36
C GLU A 234 6.89 9.28 -1.52
N ARG A 235 7.52 8.30 -0.85
CA ARG A 235 7.23 6.87 -1.06
C ARG A 235 6.51 6.22 0.12
N ALA A 236 6.12 7.00 1.14
CA ALA A 236 5.30 6.49 2.23
C ALA A 236 3.97 5.95 1.71
N ASN A 237 3.57 4.81 2.27
CA ASN A 237 2.30 4.19 1.98
C ASN A 237 1.16 4.97 2.61
N ILE A 238 0.09 5.14 1.85
CA ILE A 238 -1.02 6.04 2.13
C ILE A 238 -2.33 5.30 2.41
N ILE A 239 -3.16 5.92 3.23
CA ILE A 239 -4.61 5.68 3.19
C ILE A 239 -5.15 6.51 2.02
N ALA A 240 -5.75 5.85 1.05
CA ALA A 240 -6.44 6.52 -0.04
C ALA A 240 -7.95 6.34 0.09
N VAL A 241 -8.68 7.43 -0.16
CA VAL A 241 -10.14 7.51 -0.08
C VAL A 241 -10.71 8.14 -1.34
N LYS A 242 -11.97 7.91 -1.62
CA LYS A 242 -12.66 8.64 -2.68
C LYS A 242 -12.72 10.14 -2.34
N LYS A 243 -12.43 11.01 -3.30
CA LYS A 243 -12.36 12.47 -3.12
C LYS A 243 -13.63 13.05 -2.49
N SER A 244 -14.81 12.53 -2.90
CA SER A 244 -16.10 12.94 -2.33
C SER A 244 -16.24 12.60 -0.84
N ASN A 245 -15.48 11.64 -0.32
CA ASN A 245 -15.52 11.19 1.06
C ASN A 245 -14.44 11.85 1.94
N LYS A 246 -13.66 12.81 1.39
CA LYS A 246 -12.56 13.50 2.08
C LYS A 246 -12.97 13.98 3.48
N ASP A 247 -14.09 14.65 3.57
CA ASP A 247 -14.57 15.33 4.80
C ASP A 247 -15.51 14.45 5.64
N SER A 248 -15.70 13.18 5.29
CA SER A 248 -16.55 12.27 6.06
C SER A 248 -16.00 12.00 7.45
N GLU A 249 -16.87 11.80 8.43
CA GLU A 249 -16.47 11.46 9.80
C GLU A 249 -15.68 10.14 9.87
N LYS A 250 -15.96 9.18 8.99
CA LYS A 250 -15.21 7.92 8.86
C LYS A 250 -13.76 8.18 8.41
N THR A 251 -13.58 9.00 7.37
CA THR A 251 -12.25 9.37 6.87
C THR A 251 -11.43 10.09 7.93
N LYS A 252 -12.02 11.10 8.57
CA LYS A 252 -11.36 11.84 9.67
C LYS A 252 -10.97 10.92 10.84
N ALA A 253 -11.87 10.02 11.24
CA ALA A 253 -11.60 9.09 12.33
C ALA A 253 -10.48 8.11 11.96
N LEU A 254 -10.43 7.62 10.71
CA LEU A 254 -9.38 6.74 10.22
C LEU A 254 -8.02 7.45 10.19
N VAL A 255 -7.96 8.65 9.65
CA VAL A 255 -6.73 9.48 9.58
C VAL A 255 -6.21 9.79 10.99
N GLU A 256 -7.10 10.22 11.91
CA GLU A 256 -6.72 10.50 13.29
C GLU A 256 -6.24 9.24 14.05
N ALA A 257 -6.80 8.06 13.72
CA ALA A 257 -6.34 6.81 14.32
C ALA A 257 -4.95 6.40 13.81
N CYS A 258 -4.60 6.74 12.57
CA CYS A 258 -3.25 6.49 12.03
C CYS A 258 -2.17 7.32 12.73
N LYS A 259 -2.51 8.49 13.27
CA LYS A 259 -1.61 9.41 13.95
C LYS A 259 -1.23 8.98 15.37
N ASP A 260 -1.99 8.09 15.98
CA ASP A 260 -1.80 7.69 17.38
C ASP A 260 -0.42 7.06 17.60
N GLU A 261 0.29 7.47 18.64
CA GLU A 261 1.65 7.00 18.97
C GLU A 261 1.70 5.47 19.17
N ARG A 262 0.59 4.83 19.49
CA ARG A 262 0.49 3.37 19.59
C ARG A 262 0.72 2.70 18.24
N VAL A 263 0.38 3.36 17.11
CA VAL A 263 0.67 2.84 15.76
C VAL A 263 2.16 2.87 15.50
N ALA A 264 2.84 3.98 15.81
CA ALA A 264 4.29 4.09 15.68
C ALA A 264 5.02 3.03 16.51
N THR A 265 4.61 2.87 17.78
CA THR A 265 5.15 1.86 18.70
C THR A 265 4.93 0.45 18.16
N TYR A 266 3.74 0.15 17.67
CA TYR A 266 3.42 -1.15 17.10
C TYR A 266 4.28 -1.46 15.86
N VAL A 267 4.38 -0.51 14.94
CA VAL A 267 5.17 -0.66 13.70
C VAL A 267 6.64 -0.96 14.05
N SER A 268 7.24 -0.14 14.91
CA SER A 268 8.63 -0.31 15.32
C SER A 268 8.89 -1.65 16.01
N ASN A 269 8.00 -2.06 16.92
CA ASN A 269 8.18 -3.31 17.67
C ASN A 269 7.94 -4.56 16.83
N THR A 270 7.06 -4.46 15.80
CA THR A 270 6.67 -5.61 14.99
C THR A 270 7.58 -5.82 13.78
N PHE A 271 8.01 -4.71 13.13
CA PHE A 271 8.71 -4.77 11.85
C PHE A 271 10.16 -4.26 11.91
N GLY A 272 10.56 -3.63 13.03
CA GLY A 272 11.91 -3.05 13.18
C GLY A 272 12.21 -2.03 12.05
N ASP A 273 13.42 -2.14 11.49
CA ASP A 273 13.89 -1.23 10.43
C ASP A 273 13.32 -1.52 9.04
N SER A 274 12.52 -2.59 8.90
CA SER A 274 11.95 -3.00 7.61
C SER A 274 10.75 -2.15 7.20
N VAL A 275 10.02 -1.65 8.19
CA VAL A 275 8.86 -0.76 8.02
C VAL A 275 9.04 0.43 8.96
N LEU A 276 9.18 1.61 8.37
CA LEU A 276 9.36 2.85 9.13
C LEU A 276 8.02 3.57 9.24
N TYR A 277 7.57 3.80 10.46
CA TYR A 277 6.40 4.66 10.65
C TYR A 277 6.71 6.09 10.20
N HIS A 278 5.83 6.65 9.37
CA HIS A 278 5.93 8.01 8.87
C HIS A 278 4.53 8.57 8.66
N TYR A 279 4.02 9.28 9.66
CA TYR A 279 2.70 9.90 9.57
C TYR A 279 2.75 11.31 9.02
N GLU A 280 1.88 11.60 8.05
CA GLU A 280 1.59 12.94 7.54
C GLU A 280 0.09 13.03 7.21
N ASP A 281 -0.60 14.03 7.80
CA ASP A 281 -2.01 14.30 7.51
C ASP A 281 -2.12 15.09 6.19
N LEU A 282 -2.70 14.48 5.17
CA LEU A 282 -2.87 15.07 3.85
C LEU A 282 -4.25 15.70 3.65
N LEU A 283 -5.19 15.52 4.59
CA LEU A 283 -6.49 16.19 4.54
C LEU A 283 -6.42 17.66 4.97
N THR A 284 -5.41 18.01 5.76
CA THR A 284 -5.18 19.36 6.29
C THR A 284 -4.21 20.19 5.46
N ALA A 285 -3.62 19.61 4.42
CA ALA A 285 -2.67 20.26 3.52
C ALA A 285 -3.34 21.15 2.46
#